data_72c3baebc53057f351256ae732225290
#
_entry.id   72c3baebc53057f351256ae732225290
#
_cell.length_a   1.000
_cell.length_b   1.000
_cell.length_c   1.000
_cell.angle_alpha   90.00
_cell.angle_beta   90.00
_cell.angle_gamma   90.00
#
_symmetry.space_group_name_H-M   'P 1'
#
loop_
_entity.id
_entity.type
_entity.pdbx_description
1 polymer ?
#
loop_
_entity_poly.entity_id
_entity_poly.type
_entity_poly.pdbx_seq_one_letter_code
_entity_poly.pdbx_strand_id
1 'polypeptide(L)'
;FTKQSQAEMLERVNFVLDRVNLENSNDKLPAELSGGMQKRVAIARAIVMNPKYLFCDEPNSGLDPQTATVIDNLIQEITDEYKITTVINTHDMNSVMEIGENILFLKDGKKEWEGSSDEMFKTDNESVVNFVYSSNLFKKVREAYLKETN
;
A
#
# COMPACT_ATOMS: atom_id res chain seq x y z
N PHE A 1 13.85 -23.84 -6.55
CA PHE A 1 12.57 -24.54 -6.86
C PHE A 1 12.28 -25.45 -5.68
N THR A 2 11.15 -25.23 -5.01
CA THR A 2 10.70 -26.04 -3.87
C THR A 2 10.31 -27.44 -4.34
N LYS A 3 10.71 -28.47 -3.59
CA LYS A 3 10.27 -29.87 -3.82
C LYS A 3 8.86 -30.12 -3.23
N GLN A 4 7.93 -29.20 -3.47
CA GLN A 4 6.57 -29.33 -2.98
C GLN A 4 5.74 -30.19 -3.93
N SER A 5 4.85 -30.99 -3.38
CA SER A 5 3.86 -31.75 -4.13
C SER A 5 2.81 -30.78 -4.73
N GLN A 6 2.10 -31.24 -5.74
CA GLN A 6 1.02 -30.45 -6.35
C GLN A 6 -0.09 -30.12 -5.34
N ALA A 7 -0.36 -31.02 -4.40
CA ALA A 7 -1.34 -30.83 -3.34
C ALA A 7 -0.92 -29.70 -2.38
N GLU A 8 0.34 -29.69 -1.91
CA GLU A 8 0.89 -28.65 -1.04
C GLU A 8 0.90 -27.28 -1.73
N MET A 9 1.21 -27.24 -3.03
CA MET A 9 1.15 -26.01 -3.81
C MET A 9 -0.29 -25.47 -3.90
N LEU A 10 -1.27 -26.34 -4.13
CA LEU A 10 -2.68 -25.94 -4.21
C LEU A 10 -3.20 -25.44 -2.85
N GLU A 11 -2.87 -26.14 -1.77
CA GLU A 11 -3.21 -25.70 -0.42
C GLU A 11 -2.64 -24.29 -0.13
N ARG A 12 -1.38 -24.05 -0.50
CA ARG A 12 -0.75 -22.73 -0.33
C ARG A 12 -1.41 -21.64 -1.18
N VAL A 13 -1.79 -21.95 -2.43
CA VAL A 13 -2.54 -21.02 -3.29
C VAL A 13 -3.88 -20.67 -2.66
N ASN A 14 -4.65 -21.67 -2.22
CA ASN A 14 -5.94 -21.46 -1.56
C ASN A 14 -5.78 -20.57 -0.32
N PHE A 15 -4.79 -20.84 0.51
CA PHE A 15 -4.49 -20.07 1.71
C PHE A 15 -4.24 -18.58 1.39
N VAL A 16 -3.41 -18.27 0.40
CA VAL A 16 -3.13 -16.86 0.07
C VAL A 16 -4.28 -16.17 -0.65
N LEU A 17 -5.10 -16.89 -1.42
CA LEU A 17 -6.32 -16.35 -2.02
C LEU A 17 -7.37 -16.02 -0.95
N ASP A 18 -7.55 -16.89 0.03
CA ASP A 18 -8.39 -16.64 1.21
C ASP A 18 -7.93 -15.39 1.96
N ARG A 19 -6.63 -15.29 2.22
CA ARG A 19 -6.02 -14.15 2.94
C ARG A 19 -6.25 -12.79 2.26
N VAL A 20 -6.39 -12.78 0.94
CA VAL A 20 -6.72 -11.56 0.18
C VAL A 20 -8.21 -11.42 -0.15
N ASN A 21 -9.08 -12.17 0.53
CA ASN A 21 -10.54 -12.21 0.33
C ASN A 21 -10.93 -12.54 -1.12
N LEU A 22 -10.33 -13.57 -1.68
CA LEU A 22 -10.59 -14.08 -3.04
C LEU A 22 -10.86 -15.60 -3.04
N GLU A 23 -11.58 -16.09 -2.02
CA GLU A 23 -12.02 -17.49 -1.97
C GLU A 23 -12.79 -17.86 -3.24
N ASN A 24 -12.63 -19.11 -3.67
CA ASN A 24 -13.32 -19.64 -4.84
C ASN A 24 -13.03 -18.89 -6.17
N SER A 25 -11.84 -18.28 -6.28
CA SER A 25 -11.42 -17.55 -7.49
C SER A 25 -10.36 -18.29 -8.30
N ASN A 26 -10.03 -19.54 -7.96
CA ASN A 26 -8.95 -20.32 -8.59
C ASN A 26 -9.16 -20.56 -10.09
N ASP A 27 -10.41 -20.71 -10.51
CA ASP A 27 -10.76 -21.02 -11.89
C ASP A 27 -11.06 -19.79 -12.74
N LYS A 28 -10.98 -18.59 -12.15
CA LYS A 28 -11.23 -17.34 -12.87
C LYS A 28 -10.02 -16.93 -13.72
N LEU A 29 -10.29 -16.53 -14.93
CA LEU A 29 -9.28 -15.90 -15.78
C LEU A 29 -9.05 -14.44 -15.36
N PRO A 30 -7.85 -13.88 -15.59
CA PRO A 30 -7.55 -12.48 -15.27
C PRO A 30 -8.57 -11.47 -15.85
N ALA A 31 -9.12 -11.74 -17.03
CA ALA A 31 -10.13 -10.89 -17.67
C ALA A 31 -11.51 -10.90 -16.98
N GLU A 32 -11.76 -11.88 -16.12
CA GLU A 32 -13.01 -12.01 -15.35
C GLU A 32 -12.91 -11.33 -13.96
N LEU A 33 -11.74 -10.78 -13.64
CA LEU A 33 -11.48 -10.13 -12.38
C LEU A 33 -11.69 -8.61 -12.50
N SER A 34 -12.34 -8.01 -11.48
CA SER A 34 -12.38 -6.55 -11.34
C SER A 34 -10.98 -5.98 -11.07
N GLY A 35 -10.77 -4.67 -11.26
CA GLY A 35 -9.49 -4.02 -10.98
C GLY A 35 -8.98 -4.28 -9.56
N GLY A 36 -9.84 -4.14 -8.56
CA GLY A 36 -9.49 -4.45 -7.16
C GLY A 36 -9.17 -5.93 -6.93
N MET A 37 -9.89 -6.86 -7.59
CA MET A 37 -9.55 -8.28 -7.53
C MET A 37 -8.18 -8.58 -8.16
N GLN A 38 -7.85 -7.95 -9.30
CA GLN A 38 -6.54 -8.11 -9.93
C GLN A 38 -5.40 -7.63 -9.03
N LYS A 39 -5.58 -6.50 -8.33
CA LYS A 39 -4.61 -5.99 -7.34
C LYS A 39 -4.44 -6.98 -6.18
N ARG A 40 -5.53 -7.55 -5.66
CA ARG A 40 -5.47 -8.57 -4.59
C ARG A 40 -4.79 -9.86 -5.04
N VAL A 41 -5.03 -10.31 -6.27
CA VAL A 41 -4.27 -11.44 -6.86
C VAL A 41 -2.78 -11.13 -6.96
N ALA A 42 -2.40 -9.89 -7.35
CA ALA A 42 -1.01 -9.48 -7.40
C ALA A 42 -0.34 -9.56 -6.02
N ILE A 43 -1.03 -9.11 -4.95
CA ILE A 43 -0.57 -9.24 -3.57
C ILE A 43 -0.44 -10.72 -3.17
N ALA A 44 -1.45 -11.56 -3.43
CA ALA A 44 -1.40 -13.01 -3.15
C ALA A 44 -0.18 -13.67 -3.81
N ARG A 45 0.10 -13.34 -5.07
CA ARG A 45 1.29 -13.83 -5.78
C ARG A 45 2.60 -13.38 -5.14
N ALA A 46 2.66 -12.16 -4.62
CA ALA A 46 3.85 -11.63 -3.97
C ALA A 46 4.13 -12.34 -2.64
N ILE A 47 3.08 -12.68 -1.86
CA ILE A 47 3.24 -13.27 -0.53
C ILE A 47 3.25 -14.80 -0.51
N VAL A 48 2.94 -15.48 -1.62
CA VAL A 48 2.81 -16.94 -1.66
C VAL A 48 4.08 -17.69 -1.19
N MET A 49 5.25 -17.11 -1.37
CA MET A 49 6.55 -17.67 -0.99
C MET A 49 7.06 -17.20 0.39
N ASN A 50 6.21 -16.57 1.21
CA ASN A 50 6.59 -16.01 2.51
C ASN A 50 7.82 -15.08 2.41
N PRO A 51 7.77 -13.99 1.64
CA PRO A 51 8.91 -13.10 1.47
C PRO A 51 9.22 -12.37 2.78
N LYS A 52 10.48 -11.93 2.94
CA LYS A 52 10.87 -11.01 4.02
C LYS A 52 10.64 -9.54 3.67
N TYR A 53 10.53 -9.25 2.39
CA TYR A 53 10.35 -7.91 1.84
C TYR A 53 9.25 -7.93 0.79
N LEU A 54 8.36 -6.96 0.86
CA LEU A 54 7.32 -6.73 -0.13
C LEU A 54 7.54 -5.36 -0.78
N PHE A 55 7.58 -5.31 -2.10
CA PHE A 55 7.70 -4.07 -2.86
C PHE A 55 6.42 -3.86 -3.66
N CYS A 56 5.72 -2.77 -3.41
CA CYS A 56 4.49 -2.39 -4.09
C CYS A 56 4.72 -1.10 -4.87
N ASP A 57 4.48 -1.14 -6.18
CA ASP A 57 4.53 0.03 -7.05
C ASP A 57 3.12 0.40 -7.46
N GLU A 58 2.64 1.55 -6.99
CA GLU A 58 1.28 2.06 -7.22
C GLU A 58 0.19 0.99 -6.98
N PRO A 59 0.12 0.37 -5.78
CA PRO A 59 -0.73 -0.80 -5.57
C PRO A 59 -2.22 -0.53 -5.76
N ASN A 60 -2.70 0.66 -5.47
CA ASN A 60 -4.10 1.10 -5.56
C ASN A 60 -4.41 1.96 -6.79
N SER A 61 -3.43 2.18 -7.68
CA SER A 61 -3.61 3.00 -8.89
C SER A 61 -4.74 2.50 -9.77
N GLY A 62 -5.58 3.43 -10.24
CA GLY A 62 -6.71 3.15 -11.13
C GLY A 62 -7.95 2.58 -10.44
N LEU A 63 -7.99 2.57 -9.11
CA LEU A 63 -9.15 2.18 -8.31
C LEU A 63 -9.94 3.40 -7.83
N ASP A 64 -11.21 3.19 -7.51
CA ASP A 64 -12.00 4.17 -6.78
C ASP A 64 -11.48 4.31 -5.33
N PRO A 65 -11.74 5.44 -4.64
CA PRO A 65 -11.19 5.69 -3.31
C PRO A 65 -11.54 4.62 -2.28
N GLN A 66 -12.75 4.07 -2.32
CA GLN A 66 -13.17 3.03 -1.38
C GLN A 66 -12.39 1.74 -1.59
N THR A 67 -12.23 1.32 -2.84
CA THR A 67 -11.45 0.13 -3.19
C THR A 67 -9.95 0.34 -2.92
N ALA A 68 -9.43 1.55 -3.12
CA ALA A 68 -8.04 1.92 -2.80
C ALA A 68 -7.75 1.71 -1.31
N THR A 69 -8.58 2.26 -0.41
CA THR A 69 -8.46 2.06 1.04
C THR A 69 -8.49 0.57 1.43
N VAL A 70 -9.31 -0.25 0.77
CA VAL A 70 -9.31 -1.71 1.02
C VAL A 70 -7.97 -2.36 0.67
N ILE A 71 -7.31 -1.92 -0.41
CA ILE A 71 -5.98 -2.43 -0.79
C ILE A 71 -4.92 -1.97 0.21
N ASP A 72 -4.95 -0.72 0.65
CA ASP A 72 -4.00 -0.16 1.61
C ASP A 72 -4.09 -0.90 2.96
N ASN A 73 -5.29 -1.07 3.49
CA ASN A 73 -5.53 -1.84 4.71
C ASN A 73 -5.05 -3.30 4.58
N LEU A 74 -5.31 -3.95 3.44
CA LEU A 74 -4.86 -5.30 3.19
C LEU A 74 -3.32 -5.41 3.20
N ILE A 75 -2.61 -4.44 2.60
CA ILE A 75 -1.14 -4.41 2.60
C ILE A 75 -0.63 -4.23 4.04
N GLN A 76 -1.24 -3.34 4.82
CA GLN A 76 -0.87 -3.12 6.22
C GLN A 76 -1.09 -4.37 7.06
N GLU A 77 -2.26 -4.99 6.99
CA GLU A 77 -2.57 -6.24 7.70
C GLU A 77 -1.58 -7.36 7.37
N ILE A 78 -1.25 -7.54 6.09
CA ILE A 78 -0.27 -8.52 5.64
C ILE A 78 1.12 -8.20 6.18
N THR A 79 1.53 -6.93 6.16
CA THR A 79 2.81 -6.47 6.70
C THR A 79 2.94 -6.85 8.17
N ASP A 80 1.91 -6.58 8.96
CA ASP A 80 1.88 -6.84 10.39
C ASP A 80 1.80 -8.34 10.72
N GLU A 81 0.93 -9.06 10.04
CA GLU A 81 0.72 -10.50 10.28
C GLU A 81 1.96 -11.32 9.93
N TYR A 82 2.54 -11.07 8.77
CA TYR A 82 3.69 -11.83 8.27
C TYR A 82 5.03 -11.28 8.78
N LYS A 83 5.03 -10.16 9.52
CA LYS A 83 6.24 -9.49 10.02
C LYS A 83 7.25 -9.21 8.90
N ILE A 84 6.77 -8.76 7.77
CA ILE A 84 7.58 -8.39 6.60
C ILE A 84 7.86 -6.89 6.60
N THR A 85 8.93 -6.50 5.92
CA THR A 85 9.19 -5.10 5.62
C THR A 85 8.55 -4.76 4.27
N THR A 86 7.61 -3.82 4.25
CA THR A 86 6.93 -3.39 3.04
C THR A 86 7.43 -2.02 2.59
N VAL A 87 7.76 -1.91 1.31
CA VAL A 87 8.11 -0.64 0.66
C VAL A 87 7.05 -0.35 -0.39
N ILE A 88 6.36 0.77 -0.24
CA ILE A 88 5.31 1.21 -1.15
C ILE A 88 5.79 2.46 -1.89
N ASN A 89 5.84 2.40 -3.21
CA ASN A 89 5.99 3.58 -4.06
C ASN A 89 4.61 4.05 -4.49
N THR A 90 4.24 5.28 -4.15
CA THR A 90 2.94 5.86 -4.50
C THR A 90 2.99 7.38 -4.55
N HIS A 91 2.08 7.98 -5.30
CA HIS A 91 1.79 9.41 -5.28
C HIS A 91 0.44 9.71 -4.60
N ASP A 92 -0.28 8.69 -4.12
CA ASP A 92 -1.54 8.86 -3.41
C ASP A 92 -1.29 9.28 -1.96
N MET A 93 -1.57 10.55 -1.68
CA MET A 93 -1.33 11.11 -0.36
C MET A 93 -2.27 10.57 0.71
N ASN A 94 -3.42 10.00 0.34
CA ASN A 94 -4.29 9.34 1.32
C ASN A 94 -3.59 8.09 1.85
N SER A 95 -3.09 7.23 0.95
CA SER A 95 -2.31 6.04 1.34
C SER A 95 -1.09 6.40 2.19
N VAL A 96 -0.33 7.44 1.77
CA VAL A 96 0.84 7.90 2.52
C VAL A 96 0.48 8.30 3.95
N MET A 97 -0.65 9.00 4.13
CA MET A 97 -1.08 9.47 5.45
C MET A 97 -1.72 8.38 6.31
N GLU A 98 -2.41 7.40 5.69
CA GLU A 98 -3.11 6.34 6.40
C GLU A 98 -2.18 5.21 6.85
N ILE A 99 -1.28 4.76 5.98
CA ILE A 99 -0.45 3.57 6.24
C ILE A 99 1.07 3.83 6.23
N GLY A 100 1.50 5.07 5.97
CA GLY A 100 2.92 5.42 5.91
C GLY A 100 3.53 5.61 7.31
N GLU A 101 4.38 4.68 7.76
CA GLU A 101 5.13 4.80 9.02
C GLU A 101 6.42 5.62 8.85
N ASN A 102 7.20 5.30 7.83
CA ASN A 102 8.44 5.99 7.48
C ASN A 102 8.37 6.43 6.01
N ILE A 103 8.29 7.73 5.80
CA ILE A 103 8.01 8.33 4.50
C ILE A 103 9.30 8.93 3.94
N LEU A 104 9.67 8.50 2.73
CA LEU A 104 10.75 9.08 1.94
C LEU A 104 10.16 9.89 0.79
N PHE A 105 10.36 11.20 0.80
CA PHE A 105 9.96 12.05 -0.33
C PHE A 105 11.14 12.19 -1.31
N LEU A 106 10.91 11.75 -2.53
CA LEU A 106 11.89 11.79 -3.60
C LEU A 106 11.57 12.93 -4.58
N LYS A 107 12.60 13.71 -4.93
CA LYS A 107 12.52 14.76 -5.93
C LYS A 107 13.80 14.80 -6.75
N ASP A 108 13.67 14.92 -8.07
CA ASP A 108 14.81 15.00 -9.00
C ASP A 108 15.86 13.88 -8.80
N GLY A 109 15.36 12.66 -8.51
CA GLY A 109 16.19 11.47 -8.28
C GLY A 109 16.97 11.47 -6.96
N LYS A 110 16.62 12.33 -6.00
CA LYS A 110 17.27 12.44 -4.69
C LYS A 110 16.25 12.36 -3.56
N LYS A 111 16.75 11.93 -2.39
CA LYS A 111 15.99 12.05 -1.14
C LYS A 111 15.91 13.53 -0.75
N GLU A 112 14.74 14.10 -0.81
CA GLU A 112 14.46 15.48 -0.46
C GLU A 112 14.03 15.63 1.00
N TRP A 113 13.27 14.66 1.50
CA TRP A 113 12.77 14.65 2.88
C TRP A 113 12.54 13.22 3.36
N GLU A 114 12.56 13.02 4.69
CA GLU A 114 12.26 11.77 5.37
C GLU A 114 11.62 12.07 6.73
N GLY A 115 10.61 11.28 7.11
CA GLY A 115 9.94 11.39 8.41
C GLY A 115 8.67 10.57 8.47
N SER A 116 7.94 10.71 9.57
CA SER A 116 6.60 10.10 9.76
C SER A 116 5.49 10.95 9.14
N SER A 117 4.26 10.41 9.09
CA SER A 117 3.07 11.17 8.69
C SER A 117 2.84 12.39 9.58
N ASP A 118 3.04 12.27 10.90
CA ASP A 118 2.92 13.39 11.84
C ASP A 118 3.96 14.49 11.58
N GLU A 119 5.19 14.11 11.27
CA GLU A 119 6.26 15.07 10.93
C GLU A 119 5.98 15.74 9.57
N MET A 120 5.31 15.04 8.66
CA MET A 120 4.92 15.61 7.36
C MET A 120 3.90 16.76 7.52
N PHE A 121 2.99 16.68 8.50
CA PHE A 121 2.07 17.79 8.81
C PHE A 121 2.79 19.02 9.35
N LYS A 122 3.89 18.84 10.04
CA LYS A 122 4.66 19.91 10.73
C LYS A 122 5.81 20.47 9.89
N THR A 123 6.21 19.78 8.82
CA THR A 123 7.39 20.17 8.04
C THR A 123 7.23 21.52 7.36
N ASP A 124 8.30 22.29 7.33
CA ASP A 124 8.44 23.52 6.55
C ASP A 124 9.25 23.31 5.25
N ASN A 125 9.57 22.06 4.91
CA ASN A 125 10.20 21.76 3.63
C ASN A 125 9.29 22.18 2.46
N GLU A 126 9.71 23.18 1.71
CA GLU A 126 8.91 23.78 0.62
C GLU A 126 8.48 22.75 -0.43
N SER A 127 9.36 21.79 -0.77
CA SER A 127 9.06 20.77 -1.78
C SER A 127 7.93 19.85 -1.32
N VAL A 128 7.98 19.41 -0.06
CA VAL A 128 6.93 18.59 0.56
C VAL A 128 5.63 19.39 0.66
N VAL A 129 5.70 20.61 1.18
CA VAL A 129 4.52 21.49 1.34
C VAL A 129 3.83 21.74 -0.01
N ASN A 130 4.60 22.05 -1.05
CA ASN A 130 4.05 22.33 -2.38
C ASN A 130 3.45 21.07 -3.04
N PHE A 131 3.99 19.90 -2.78
CA PHE A 131 3.49 18.64 -3.35
C PHE A 131 2.28 18.13 -2.57
N VAL A 132 2.42 17.91 -1.27
CA VAL A 132 1.38 17.30 -0.41
C VAL A 132 0.18 18.19 -0.27
N TYR A 133 0.41 19.49 -0.03
CA TYR A 133 -0.66 20.46 0.20
C TYR A 133 -1.00 21.27 -1.04
N SER A 134 -0.80 20.72 -2.24
CA SER A 134 -1.25 21.32 -3.50
C SER A 134 -2.77 21.46 -3.57
N SER A 135 -3.52 20.53 -2.98
CA SER A 135 -4.99 20.60 -2.94
C SER A 135 -5.51 21.44 -1.77
N ASN A 136 -6.64 22.11 -1.98
CA ASN A 136 -7.29 22.93 -0.95
C ASN A 136 -7.76 22.09 0.27
N LEU A 137 -8.07 20.81 0.06
CA LEU A 137 -8.48 19.92 1.14
C LEU A 137 -7.32 19.68 2.10
N PHE A 138 -6.17 19.24 1.60
CA PHE A 138 -5.00 19.00 2.42
C PHE A 138 -4.46 20.26 3.10
N LYS A 139 -4.56 21.43 2.47
CA LYS A 139 -4.24 22.72 3.13
C LYS A 139 -5.09 22.95 4.38
N LYS A 140 -6.42 22.77 4.26
CA LYS A 140 -7.34 22.93 5.39
C LYS A 140 -7.07 21.91 6.51
N VAL A 141 -6.77 20.66 6.15
CA VAL A 141 -6.42 19.61 7.13
C VAL A 141 -5.16 20.00 7.89
N ARG A 142 -4.11 20.45 7.19
CA ARG A 142 -2.88 20.95 7.84
C ARG A 142 -3.14 22.12 8.77
N GLU A 143 -3.89 23.12 8.34
CA GLU A 143 -4.22 24.29 9.15
C GLU A 143 -5.00 23.91 10.43
N ALA A 144 -5.92 22.95 10.34
CA ALA A 144 -6.64 22.43 11.49
C ALA A 144 -5.69 21.74 12.47
N TYR A 145 -4.87 20.82 11.95
CA TYR A 145 -3.88 20.08 12.74
C TYR A 145 -2.90 21.00 13.50
N LEU A 146 -2.35 22.02 12.83
CA LEU A 146 -1.42 22.97 13.45
C LEU A 146 -2.09 23.86 14.52
N LYS A 147 -3.42 24.10 14.43
CA LYS A 147 -4.17 24.85 15.46
C LYS A 147 -4.46 24.01 16.71
N GLU A 148 -4.60 22.70 16.57
CA GLU A 148 -4.88 21.79 17.70
C GLU A 148 -3.61 21.45 18.48
N THR A 149 -2.44 21.57 17.84
CA THR A 149 -1.14 21.18 18.44
C THR A 149 -0.36 22.36 19.05
N ASN A 150 -0.84 23.60 18.89
CA ASN A 150 -0.33 24.82 19.56
C ASN A 150 -1.24 25.26 20.69
#